data_5934948d9cdb4e32dca9d5a6f50e6569
#
_entry.id   5934948d9cdb4e32dca9d5a6f50e6569
#
_cell.length_a   1.000
_cell.length_b   1.000
_cell.length_c   1.000
_cell.angle_alpha   90.00
_cell.angle_beta   90.00
_cell.angle_gamma   90.00
#
_symmetry.space_group_name_H-M   'P 1'
#
loop_
_entity.id
_entity.type
_entity.pdbx_description
1 polymer ?
#
loop_
_entity_poly.entity_id
_entity_poly.type
_entity_poly.pdbx_seq_one_letter_code
_entity_poly.pdbx_strand_id
1 'polypeptide(L)'
;PDGNFVAYVAGGKPADIWYAPRYIAVISTTGGSPQFLGSDLDRNGGSPQITNDGQHVLFLLEDEGNRHLAKVPVSGGDVERVVAGERNISRFHLGSSDRLVVLESQPTYPAEISRVNDLGLTRISHVNDAHLAGIMLAPVERFTVSSADGTPIGGFLTRPPDQLNGTSLPTLLRIHGGPVSQYSTAFRFEWQLFAARGYAVVAANPRGSSGYGFAFSRAIWADWGNKDFDDVMAAVDYVIENDIADPDRLGVGGWSYGGILTNYVITKTGRFQAAITGASEVNYLSNYGTDHYQRQWEAELGLPWQNTELWIHLSPFFQVEKITTPTLVMV
;
A
#
# COMPACT_ATOMS: atom_id res chain seq x y z
N PRO A 1 -11.46 -27.66 -9.62
CA PRO A 1 -12.18 -28.14 -10.79
C PRO A 1 -12.69 -29.57 -10.60
N ASP A 2 -11.87 -30.45 -9.97
CA ASP A 2 -12.21 -31.86 -9.68
C ASP A 2 -12.93 -32.05 -8.33
N GLY A 3 -13.09 -31.00 -7.53
CA GLY A 3 -13.73 -31.02 -6.23
C GLY A 3 -12.87 -31.59 -5.09
N ASN A 4 -11.60 -31.88 -5.32
CA ASN A 4 -10.73 -32.51 -4.32
C ASN A 4 -10.13 -31.51 -3.31
N PHE A 5 -10.00 -30.25 -3.69
CA PHE A 5 -9.38 -29.21 -2.87
C PHE A 5 -10.19 -27.92 -2.85
N VAL A 6 -10.10 -27.21 -1.74
CA VAL A 6 -10.52 -25.81 -1.60
C VAL A 6 -9.28 -24.96 -1.43
N ALA A 7 -9.07 -23.97 -2.32
CA ALA A 7 -8.04 -22.93 -2.17
C ALA A 7 -8.66 -21.69 -1.49
N TYR A 8 -7.98 -21.13 -0.53
CA TYR A 8 -8.46 -19.96 0.22
C TYR A 8 -7.31 -19.10 0.73
N VAL A 9 -7.65 -17.90 1.18
CA VAL A 9 -6.70 -17.02 1.88
C VAL A 9 -6.75 -17.32 3.37
N ALA A 10 -5.65 -17.81 3.90
CA ALA A 10 -5.48 -18.06 5.32
C ALA A 10 -4.79 -16.85 5.96
N GLY A 11 -5.34 -16.33 7.06
CA GLY A 11 -4.65 -15.35 7.90
C GLY A 11 -3.52 -15.99 8.70
N GLY A 12 -2.55 -15.18 9.11
CA GLY A 12 -1.54 -15.56 10.08
C GLY A 12 -2.12 -15.70 11.50
N LYS A 13 -1.29 -15.54 12.52
CA LYS A 13 -1.74 -15.68 13.91
C LYS A 13 -2.74 -14.57 14.27
N PRO A 14 -3.89 -14.89 14.90
CA PRO A 14 -4.86 -13.88 15.31
C PRO A 14 -4.30 -12.78 16.25
N ALA A 15 -3.23 -13.11 16.99
CA ALA A 15 -2.54 -12.16 17.85
C ALA A 15 -1.79 -11.07 17.08
N ASP A 16 -1.47 -11.30 15.80
CA ASP A 16 -0.82 -10.31 14.94
C ASP A 16 -1.83 -9.34 14.31
N ILE A 17 -3.12 -9.48 14.63
CA ILE A 17 -4.23 -8.61 14.20
C ILE A 17 -4.17 -8.28 12.69
N TRP A 18 -4.21 -6.98 12.31
CA TRP A 18 -4.10 -6.53 10.90
C TRP A 18 -2.70 -6.73 10.29
N TYR A 19 -1.64 -6.93 11.09
CA TYR A 19 -0.29 -7.24 10.58
C TYR A 19 -0.14 -8.69 10.14
N ALA A 20 -1.08 -9.57 10.54
CA ALA A 20 -1.04 -10.99 10.20
C ALA A 20 -0.90 -11.20 8.70
N PRO A 21 0.11 -11.95 8.21
CA PRO A 21 0.29 -12.22 6.80
C PRO A 21 -0.90 -12.97 6.23
N ARG A 22 -1.20 -12.72 4.96
CA ARG A 22 -2.24 -13.42 4.21
C ARG A 22 -1.58 -14.43 3.28
N TYR A 23 -1.72 -15.71 3.61
CA TYR A 23 -1.15 -16.80 2.84
C TYR A 23 -2.18 -17.46 1.95
N ILE A 24 -1.73 -18.03 0.84
CA ILE A 24 -2.55 -18.96 0.07
C ILE A 24 -2.47 -20.34 0.75
N ALA A 25 -3.60 -20.96 0.93
CA ALA A 25 -3.69 -22.32 1.50
C ALA A 25 -4.66 -23.18 0.71
N VAL A 26 -4.43 -24.46 0.73
CA VAL A 26 -5.33 -25.49 0.21
C VAL A 26 -5.68 -26.47 1.31
N ILE A 27 -6.90 -27.00 1.26
CA ILE A 27 -7.36 -28.08 2.12
C ILE A 27 -8.15 -29.10 1.30
N SER A 28 -7.99 -30.39 1.59
CA SER A 28 -8.79 -31.42 0.95
C SER A 28 -10.28 -31.29 1.36
N THR A 29 -11.19 -31.54 0.41
CA THR A 29 -12.63 -31.59 0.67
C THR A 29 -13.02 -32.76 1.57
N THR A 30 -12.16 -33.76 1.72
CA THR A 30 -12.33 -34.86 2.66
C THR A 30 -11.83 -34.53 4.08
N GLY A 31 -11.31 -33.32 4.30
CA GLY A 31 -10.78 -32.87 5.59
C GLY A 31 -9.25 -33.01 5.68
N GLY A 32 -8.74 -32.79 6.89
CA GLY A 32 -7.30 -32.81 7.17
C GLY A 32 -6.77 -31.43 7.53
N SER A 33 -5.44 -31.30 7.64
CA SER A 33 -4.77 -30.04 7.92
C SER A 33 -4.58 -29.22 6.65
N PRO A 34 -4.74 -27.89 6.70
CA PRO A 34 -4.43 -27.06 5.55
C PRO A 34 -2.93 -27.08 5.23
N GLN A 35 -2.61 -27.00 3.95
CA GLN A 35 -1.27 -26.80 3.45
C GLN A 35 -1.13 -25.34 3.00
N PHE A 36 -0.13 -24.64 3.57
CA PHE A 36 0.23 -23.28 3.15
C PHE A 36 1.14 -23.32 1.94
N LEU A 37 0.85 -22.50 0.94
CA LEU A 37 1.56 -22.46 -0.33
C LEU A 37 2.35 -21.16 -0.44
N GLY A 38 3.67 -21.26 -0.70
CA GLY A 38 4.54 -20.12 -0.91
C GLY A 38 4.72 -19.21 0.32
N SER A 39 4.52 -19.73 1.54
CA SER A 39 4.66 -18.96 2.79
C SER A 39 6.07 -18.41 3.00
N ASP A 40 7.09 -19.10 2.47
CA ASP A 40 8.50 -18.71 2.60
C ASP A 40 8.83 -17.42 1.83
N LEU A 41 7.97 -17.01 0.91
CA LEU A 41 8.13 -15.76 0.18
C LEU A 41 7.91 -14.52 1.06
N ASP A 42 7.23 -14.68 2.21
CA ASP A 42 6.87 -13.61 3.14
C ASP A 42 6.19 -12.43 2.44
N ARG A 43 5.18 -12.73 1.64
CA ARG A 43 4.37 -11.76 0.89
C ARG A 43 2.88 -12.08 1.02
N ASN A 44 2.04 -11.06 0.96
CA ASN A 44 0.60 -11.24 0.99
C ASN A 44 0.07 -11.80 -0.33
N GLY A 45 -0.66 -12.90 -0.23
CA GLY A 45 -1.42 -13.50 -1.32
C GLY A 45 -2.92 -13.20 -1.24
N GLY A 46 -3.59 -13.17 -2.39
CA GLY A 46 -5.03 -12.93 -2.45
C GLY A 46 -5.70 -13.57 -3.67
N SER A 47 -7.04 -13.71 -3.61
CA SER A 47 -7.88 -14.19 -4.73
C SER A 47 -7.42 -15.52 -5.34
N PRO A 48 -7.24 -16.60 -4.57
CA PRO A 48 -6.78 -17.86 -5.12
C PRO A 48 -7.80 -18.49 -6.06
N GLN A 49 -7.32 -19.09 -7.17
CA GLN A 49 -8.12 -19.91 -8.09
C GLN A 49 -7.30 -21.14 -8.50
N ILE A 50 -7.85 -22.34 -8.32
CA ILE A 50 -7.22 -23.58 -8.77
C ILE A 50 -7.32 -23.64 -10.31
N THR A 51 -6.24 -24.04 -10.98
CA THR A 51 -6.19 -24.25 -12.45
C THR A 51 -7.10 -25.38 -12.88
N ASN A 52 -7.55 -25.38 -14.15
CA ASN A 52 -8.52 -26.39 -14.63
C ASN A 52 -7.99 -27.82 -14.58
N ASP A 53 -6.67 -28.01 -14.69
CA ASP A 53 -5.98 -29.29 -14.53
C ASP A 53 -5.81 -29.73 -13.06
N GLY A 54 -6.19 -28.86 -12.10
CA GLY A 54 -6.05 -29.12 -10.67
C GLY A 54 -4.62 -29.09 -10.12
N GLN A 55 -3.62 -28.70 -10.93
CA GLN A 55 -2.21 -28.84 -10.56
C GLN A 55 -1.65 -27.60 -9.85
N HIS A 56 -2.22 -26.41 -10.08
CA HIS A 56 -1.70 -25.15 -9.54
C HIS A 56 -2.80 -24.31 -8.91
N VAL A 57 -2.40 -23.37 -8.05
CA VAL A 57 -3.23 -22.26 -7.58
C VAL A 57 -2.67 -20.97 -8.17
N LEU A 58 -3.49 -20.27 -8.95
CA LEU A 58 -3.25 -18.89 -9.36
C LEU A 58 -3.69 -17.95 -8.24
N PHE A 59 -2.93 -16.86 -8.02
CA PHE A 59 -3.25 -15.88 -6.99
C PHE A 59 -2.60 -14.51 -7.27
N LEU A 60 -3.12 -13.47 -6.63
CA LEU A 60 -2.51 -12.14 -6.65
C LEU A 60 -1.46 -12.04 -5.55
N LEU A 61 -0.29 -11.51 -5.87
CA LEU A 61 0.87 -11.39 -4.99
C LEU A 61 1.24 -9.91 -4.83
N GLU A 62 1.21 -9.39 -3.61
CA GLU A 62 1.74 -8.06 -3.29
C GLU A 62 3.26 -8.13 -3.11
N ASP A 63 4.01 -7.29 -3.84
CA ASP A 63 5.45 -7.39 -3.88
C ASP A 63 6.11 -6.02 -4.19
N GLU A 64 6.59 -5.36 -3.15
CA GLU A 64 7.37 -4.11 -3.21
C GLU A 64 6.78 -3.05 -4.15
N GLY A 65 5.53 -2.65 -3.89
CA GLY A 65 4.84 -1.65 -4.71
C GLY A 65 4.34 -2.17 -6.06
N ASN A 66 4.40 -3.47 -6.31
CA ASN A 66 3.75 -4.13 -7.45
C ASN A 66 2.66 -5.08 -6.95
N ARG A 67 1.82 -5.53 -7.87
CA ARG A 67 0.89 -6.61 -7.62
C ARG A 67 0.89 -7.53 -8.83
N HIS A 68 1.44 -8.71 -8.65
CA HIS A 68 1.64 -9.71 -9.70
C HIS A 68 0.51 -10.73 -9.74
N LEU A 69 0.33 -11.38 -10.90
CA LEU A 69 -0.34 -12.67 -10.96
C LEU A 69 0.74 -13.76 -10.80
N ALA A 70 0.56 -14.60 -9.80
CA ALA A 70 1.47 -15.70 -9.50
C ALA A 70 0.76 -17.05 -9.53
N LYS A 71 1.52 -18.11 -9.62
CA LYS A 71 1.03 -19.49 -9.45
C LYS A 71 1.97 -20.29 -8.56
N VAL A 72 1.43 -21.31 -7.91
CA VAL A 72 2.16 -22.24 -7.07
C VAL A 72 1.54 -23.64 -7.23
N PRO A 73 2.32 -24.74 -7.23
CA PRO A 73 1.75 -26.10 -7.29
C PRO A 73 0.82 -26.36 -6.07
N VAL A 74 -0.29 -27.06 -6.29
CA VAL A 74 -1.19 -27.49 -5.20
C VAL A 74 -0.45 -28.38 -4.18
N SER A 75 0.57 -29.12 -4.64
CA SER A 75 1.45 -29.93 -3.78
C SER A 75 2.48 -29.11 -2.98
N GLY A 76 2.53 -27.79 -3.17
CA GLY A 76 3.59 -26.94 -2.63
C GLY A 76 4.79 -26.86 -3.57
N GLY A 77 5.70 -25.93 -3.26
CA GLY A 77 6.91 -25.64 -4.05
C GLY A 77 7.06 -24.16 -4.33
N ASP A 78 7.88 -23.83 -5.32
CA ASP A 78 8.23 -22.45 -5.65
C ASP A 78 7.06 -21.67 -6.25
N VAL A 79 6.99 -20.40 -5.90
CA VAL A 79 6.05 -19.44 -6.47
C VAL A 79 6.61 -18.87 -7.77
N GLU A 80 5.89 -19.06 -8.87
CA GLU A 80 6.21 -18.48 -10.18
C GLU A 80 5.34 -17.23 -10.43
N ARG A 81 5.96 -16.12 -10.83
CA ARG A 81 5.23 -14.93 -11.28
C ARG A 81 4.83 -15.10 -12.75
N VAL A 82 3.56 -15.39 -13.00
CA VAL A 82 2.97 -15.54 -14.35
C VAL A 82 2.91 -14.22 -15.10
N VAL A 83 2.54 -13.15 -14.37
CA VAL A 83 2.55 -11.78 -14.88
C VAL A 83 3.28 -10.91 -13.87
N ALA A 84 4.44 -10.40 -14.29
CA ALA A 84 5.36 -9.64 -13.45
C ALA A 84 5.72 -8.28 -14.07
N GLY A 85 6.62 -7.55 -13.43
CA GLY A 85 7.13 -6.25 -13.85
C GLY A 85 6.40 -5.09 -13.16
N GLU A 86 6.71 -3.86 -13.57
CA GLU A 86 6.15 -2.64 -12.98
C GLU A 86 4.69 -2.45 -13.37
N ARG A 87 3.83 -3.20 -12.70
CA ARG A 87 2.38 -3.19 -12.94
C ARG A 87 1.58 -3.62 -11.72
N ASN A 88 0.31 -3.31 -11.76
CA ASN A 88 -0.66 -3.74 -10.78
C ASN A 88 -1.73 -4.62 -11.44
N ILE A 89 -1.78 -5.89 -11.09
CA ILE A 89 -2.86 -6.79 -11.47
C ILE A 89 -3.91 -6.74 -10.36
N SER A 90 -5.02 -6.06 -10.60
CA SER A 90 -6.06 -5.89 -9.59
C SER A 90 -7.03 -7.07 -9.52
N ARG A 91 -7.24 -7.75 -10.66
CA ARG A 91 -8.10 -8.94 -10.78
C ARG A 91 -7.58 -9.86 -11.88
N PHE A 92 -7.97 -11.12 -11.82
CA PHE A 92 -7.79 -12.06 -12.91
C PHE A 92 -8.96 -13.04 -12.97
N HIS A 93 -9.09 -13.72 -14.09
CA HIS A 93 -10.04 -14.80 -14.26
C HIS A 93 -9.48 -15.86 -15.22
N LEU A 94 -9.53 -17.13 -14.81
CA LEU A 94 -9.22 -18.27 -15.64
C LEU A 94 -10.55 -18.91 -16.10
N GLY A 95 -10.81 -18.86 -17.40
CA GLY A 95 -11.98 -19.49 -18.01
C GLY A 95 -11.83 -21.00 -18.15
N SER A 96 -12.94 -21.68 -18.45
CA SER A 96 -12.99 -23.17 -18.60
C SER A 96 -12.13 -23.72 -19.76
N SER A 97 -11.71 -22.85 -20.68
CA SER A 97 -10.82 -23.19 -21.82
C SER A 97 -9.39 -22.74 -21.60
N ASP A 98 -8.93 -22.62 -20.36
CA ASP A 98 -7.60 -22.12 -19.94
C ASP A 98 -7.25 -20.72 -20.44
N ARG A 99 -8.27 -19.97 -20.87
CA ARG A 99 -8.08 -18.55 -21.23
C ARG A 99 -7.96 -17.72 -19.96
N LEU A 100 -6.79 -17.16 -19.78
CA LEU A 100 -6.47 -16.32 -18.62
C LEU A 100 -6.52 -14.84 -19.03
N VAL A 101 -7.31 -14.07 -18.29
CA VAL A 101 -7.41 -12.61 -18.44
C VAL A 101 -7.08 -11.93 -17.12
N VAL A 102 -6.55 -10.73 -17.21
CA VAL A 102 -6.19 -9.87 -16.07
C VAL A 102 -6.78 -8.48 -16.25
N LEU A 103 -7.10 -7.83 -15.15
CA LEU A 103 -7.33 -6.40 -15.09
C LEU A 103 -6.04 -5.76 -14.58
N GLU A 104 -5.29 -5.14 -15.50
CA GLU A 104 -4.00 -4.55 -15.23
C GLU A 104 -4.02 -3.03 -15.33
N SER A 105 -3.17 -2.39 -14.55
CA SER A 105 -2.84 -0.98 -14.71
C SER A 105 -1.34 -0.75 -14.51
N GLN A 106 -0.85 0.37 -15.00
CA GLN A 106 0.51 0.87 -14.83
C GLN A 106 0.43 2.36 -14.44
N PRO A 107 1.50 3.01 -14.02
CA PRO A 107 1.43 4.39 -13.51
C PRO A 107 0.79 5.41 -14.47
N THR A 108 1.01 5.25 -15.77
CA THR A 108 0.41 6.10 -16.82
C THR A 108 -0.64 5.38 -17.66
N TYR A 109 -1.15 4.26 -17.15
CA TYR A 109 -2.07 3.40 -17.88
C TYR A 109 -3.19 2.93 -16.93
N PRO A 110 -4.39 3.54 -17.03
CA PRO A 110 -5.55 3.10 -16.25
C PRO A 110 -5.90 1.65 -16.50
N ALA A 111 -6.67 1.08 -15.58
CA ALA A 111 -6.99 -0.34 -15.61
C ALA A 111 -7.73 -0.74 -16.91
N GLU A 112 -7.16 -1.74 -17.59
CA GLU A 112 -7.73 -2.35 -18.79
C GLU A 112 -7.64 -3.88 -18.72
N ILE A 113 -8.49 -4.57 -19.46
CA ILE A 113 -8.45 -6.03 -19.54
C ILE A 113 -7.42 -6.44 -20.57
N SER A 114 -6.53 -7.33 -20.16
CA SER A 114 -5.53 -7.96 -21.02
C SER A 114 -5.64 -9.48 -20.97
N ARG A 115 -5.42 -10.15 -22.10
CA ARG A 115 -5.27 -11.60 -22.17
C ARG A 115 -3.82 -11.97 -21.92
N VAL A 116 -3.62 -12.96 -21.05
CA VAL A 116 -2.30 -13.59 -20.85
C VAL A 116 -2.08 -14.66 -21.91
N ASN A 117 -0.93 -14.66 -22.54
CA ASN A 117 -0.50 -15.64 -23.53
C ASN A 117 1.02 -15.87 -23.43
N ASP A 118 1.55 -16.79 -24.23
CA ASP A 118 2.96 -17.17 -24.21
C ASP A 118 3.93 -16.01 -24.54
N LEU A 119 3.44 -14.96 -25.21
CA LEU A 119 4.20 -13.76 -25.55
C LEU A 119 4.05 -12.64 -24.52
N GLY A 120 3.28 -12.86 -23.45
CA GLY A 120 2.98 -11.88 -22.40
C GLY A 120 1.53 -11.42 -22.40
N LEU A 121 1.29 -10.12 -22.32
CA LEU A 121 -0.05 -9.54 -22.25
C LEU A 121 -0.48 -8.94 -23.60
N THR A 122 -1.71 -9.25 -24.00
CA THR A 122 -2.39 -8.60 -25.12
C THR A 122 -3.63 -7.90 -24.62
N ARG A 123 -3.63 -6.56 -24.66
CA ARG A 123 -4.77 -5.73 -24.30
C ARG A 123 -5.98 -6.04 -25.17
N ILE A 124 -7.15 -6.17 -24.58
CA ILE A 124 -8.42 -6.47 -25.26
C ILE A 124 -9.54 -5.47 -24.96
N SER A 125 -9.40 -4.64 -23.95
CA SER A 125 -10.32 -3.50 -23.73
C SER A 125 -9.62 -2.16 -23.98
N HIS A 126 -10.41 -1.15 -24.34
CA HIS A 126 -9.95 0.17 -24.76
C HIS A 126 -10.84 1.29 -24.18
N VAL A 127 -11.28 1.09 -22.92
CA VAL A 127 -12.28 1.95 -22.27
C VAL A 127 -11.75 3.37 -22.05
N ASN A 128 -10.44 3.48 -21.77
CA ASN A 128 -9.81 4.76 -21.41
C ASN A 128 -9.21 5.51 -22.61
N ASP A 129 -9.08 4.88 -23.79
CA ASP A 129 -8.33 5.46 -24.92
C ASP A 129 -8.89 6.81 -25.38
N ALA A 130 -10.21 6.90 -25.54
CA ALA A 130 -10.85 8.13 -25.97
C ALA A 130 -10.73 9.26 -24.94
N HIS A 131 -10.73 8.92 -23.64
CA HIS A 131 -10.62 9.89 -22.56
C HIS A 131 -9.19 10.41 -22.38
N LEU A 132 -8.20 9.59 -22.70
CA LEU A 132 -6.79 9.93 -22.57
C LEU A 132 -6.18 10.49 -23.86
N ALA A 133 -6.91 10.44 -24.98
CA ALA A 133 -6.45 10.99 -26.25
C ALA A 133 -6.11 12.48 -26.11
N GLY A 134 -4.85 12.83 -26.36
CA GLY A 134 -4.35 14.21 -26.25
C GLY A 134 -4.04 14.69 -24.82
N ILE A 135 -4.19 13.83 -23.81
CA ILE A 135 -3.74 14.13 -22.43
C ILE A 135 -2.32 13.64 -22.25
N MET A 136 -1.41 14.54 -21.88
CA MET A 136 -0.05 14.18 -21.48
C MET A 136 -0.06 13.80 -20.00
N LEU A 137 0.11 12.51 -19.72
CA LEU A 137 0.19 12.00 -18.36
C LEU A 137 1.60 12.20 -17.78
N ALA A 138 1.63 12.52 -16.51
CA ALA A 138 2.87 12.67 -15.74
C ALA A 138 3.55 11.32 -15.55
N PRO A 139 4.87 11.21 -15.78
CA PRO A 139 5.63 10.02 -15.44
C PRO A 139 5.62 9.79 -13.93
N VAL A 140 5.70 8.53 -13.53
CA VAL A 140 5.82 8.11 -12.14
C VAL A 140 7.12 7.34 -12.01
N GLU A 141 8.03 7.87 -11.22
CA GLU A 141 9.35 7.29 -10.97
C GLU A 141 9.34 6.54 -9.65
N ARG A 142 9.99 5.39 -9.58
CA ARG A 142 10.24 4.70 -8.31
C ARG A 142 11.54 5.20 -7.72
N PHE A 143 11.57 5.32 -6.39
CA PHE A 143 12.79 5.61 -5.65
C PHE A 143 12.91 4.71 -4.43
N THR A 144 14.10 4.64 -3.88
CA THR A 144 14.36 4.03 -2.57
C THR A 144 15.25 4.97 -1.78
N VAL A 145 14.88 5.23 -0.53
CA VAL A 145 15.66 6.07 0.40
C VAL A 145 15.95 5.30 1.68
N SER A 146 16.95 5.72 2.41
CA SER A 146 17.23 5.20 3.74
C SER A 146 16.50 6.03 4.80
N SER A 147 15.73 5.37 5.64
CA SER A 147 15.18 6.00 6.86
C SER A 147 16.30 6.36 7.85
N ALA A 148 15.97 7.05 8.92
CA ALA A 148 16.92 7.52 9.92
C ALA A 148 17.77 6.38 10.54
N ASP A 149 17.23 5.17 10.61
CA ASP A 149 17.91 3.97 11.11
C ASP A 149 18.58 3.10 10.01
N GLY A 150 18.58 3.60 8.76
CA GLY A 150 19.14 2.91 7.59
C GLY A 150 18.17 1.92 6.92
N THR A 151 16.93 1.79 7.39
CA THR A 151 15.92 0.93 6.75
C THR A 151 15.59 1.46 5.34
N PRO A 152 15.63 0.62 4.29
CA PRO A 152 15.28 1.05 2.94
C PRO A 152 13.76 1.23 2.82
N ILE A 153 13.34 2.40 2.33
CA ILE A 153 11.95 2.79 2.13
C ILE A 153 11.70 3.02 0.63
N GLY A 154 10.82 2.24 0.06
CA GLY A 154 10.40 2.40 -1.33
C GLY A 154 9.32 3.47 -1.48
N GLY A 155 9.33 4.18 -2.60
CA GLY A 155 8.33 5.19 -2.90
C GLY A 155 8.15 5.48 -4.38
N PHE A 156 7.25 6.41 -4.64
CA PHE A 156 6.87 6.88 -5.97
C PHE A 156 6.92 8.40 -6.01
N LEU A 157 7.47 8.92 -7.09
CA LEU A 157 7.54 10.35 -7.39
C LEU A 157 6.83 10.62 -8.70
N THR A 158 5.86 11.53 -8.68
CA THR A 158 5.17 12.01 -9.89
C THR A 158 5.48 13.49 -10.04
N ARG A 159 5.93 13.91 -11.22
CA ARG A 159 6.25 15.31 -11.54
C ARG A 159 5.50 15.78 -12.78
N PRO A 160 5.17 17.09 -12.89
CA PRO A 160 4.66 17.65 -14.14
C PRO A 160 5.54 17.26 -15.32
N PRO A 161 4.97 16.78 -16.43
CA PRO A 161 5.74 16.21 -17.53
C PRO A 161 6.63 17.24 -18.27
N ASP A 162 6.30 18.52 -18.14
CA ASP A 162 7.02 19.66 -18.72
C ASP A 162 8.06 20.27 -17.75
N GLN A 163 8.15 19.77 -16.51
CA GLN A 163 9.00 20.31 -15.45
C GLN A 163 9.86 19.20 -14.80
N LEU A 164 10.43 18.32 -15.62
CA LEU A 164 11.25 17.21 -15.12
C LEU A 164 12.66 17.61 -14.70
N ASN A 165 13.14 18.78 -15.13
CA ASN A 165 14.50 19.23 -14.89
C ASN A 165 14.55 20.62 -14.21
N GLY A 166 15.20 20.68 -13.06
CA GLY A 166 15.76 21.93 -12.52
C GLY A 166 14.80 22.95 -11.94
N THR A 167 13.61 22.56 -11.52
CA THR A 167 12.66 23.48 -10.89
C THR A 167 12.20 22.91 -9.55
N SER A 168 12.52 23.61 -8.44
CA SER A 168 11.92 23.27 -7.14
C SER A 168 10.40 23.47 -7.20
N LEU A 169 9.65 22.40 -7.08
CA LEU A 169 8.19 22.36 -7.24
C LEU A 169 7.47 22.43 -5.90
N PRO A 170 6.28 23.04 -5.83
CA PRO A 170 5.40 22.79 -4.72
C PRO A 170 5.11 21.29 -4.67
N THR A 171 5.30 20.68 -3.50
CA THR A 171 5.32 19.21 -3.38
C THR A 171 4.33 18.71 -2.33
N LEU A 172 3.62 17.67 -2.66
CA LEU A 172 2.65 17.02 -1.79
C LEU A 172 3.17 15.67 -1.32
N LEU A 173 3.37 15.52 -0.02
CA LEU A 173 3.54 14.21 0.61
C LEU A 173 2.16 13.55 0.70
N ARG A 174 2.00 12.40 0.03
CA ARG A 174 0.79 11.59 0.12
C ARG A 174 1.07 10.34 0.93
N ILE A 175 0.19 10.05 1.89
CA ILE A 175 0.30 8.93 2.81
C ILE A 175 -0.90 8.01 2.59
N HIS A 176 -0.66 6.71 2.34
CA HIS A 176 -1.72 5.74 2.12
C HIS A 176 -2.41 5.30 3.42
N GLY A 177 -3.62 4.80 3.30
CA GLY A 177 -4.35 4.16 4.39
C GLY A 177 -3.85 2.73 4.66
N GLY A 178 -4.34 2.12 5.73
CA GLY A 178 -3.96 0.77 6.14
C GLY A 178 -3.86 0.68 7.66
N PRO A 179 -2.67 0.55 8.27
CA PRO A 179 -1.31 0.68 7.71
C PRO A 179 -0.91 -0.43 6.72
N VAL A 180 -1.40 -1.67 6.91
CA VAL A 180 -1.00 -2.83 6.10
C VAL A 180 -1.67 -2.77 4.72
N SER A 181 -1.17 -1.85 3.90
CA SER A 181 -1.48 -1.61 2.50
C SER A 181 -0.21 -1.13 1.81
N GLN A 182 -0.27 -0.77 0.52
CA GLN A 182 0.86 -0.15 -0.17
C GLN A 182 0.40 0.79 -1.28
N TYR A 183 1.16 1.84 -1.54
CA TYR A 183 1.17 2.44 -2.86
C TYR A 183 1.82 1.48 -3.85
N SER A 184 1.32 1.48 -5.06
CA SER A 184 1.78 0.54 -6.09
C SER A 184 1.88 1.23 -7.45
N THR A 185 2.43 0.50 -8.40
CA THR A 185 2.50 0.85 -9.83
C THR A 185 1.12 0.91 -10.52
N ALA A 186 0.03 1.02 -9.77
CA ALA A 186 -1.30 1.29 -10.33
C ALA A 186 -1.42 2.76 -10.78
N PHE A 187 -2.22 2.98 -11.82
CA PHE A 187 -2.64 4.34 -12.19
C PHE A 187 -3.32 5.05 -11.02
N ARG A 188 -2.87 6.24 -10.70
CA ARG A 188 -3.42 7.11 -9.66
C ARG A 188 -3.90 8.42 -10.26
N PHE A 189 -5.22 8.54 -10.46
CA PHE A 189 -5.82 9.76 -11.01
C PHE A 189 -5.47 11.00 -10.19
N GLU A 190 -5.47 10.89 -8.86
CA GLU A 190 -5.11 11.98 -7.95
C GLU A 190 -3.70 12.51 -8.22
N TRP A 191 -2.71 11.62 -8.42
CA TRP A 191 -1.33 12.05 -8.70
C TRP A 191 -1.23 12.76 -10.04
N GLN A 192 -1.93 12.27 -11.05
CA GLN A 192 -2.00 12.91 -12.36
C GLN A 192 -2.66 14.29 -12.28
N LEU A 193 -3.74 14.42 -11.48
CA LEU A 193 -4.43 15.67 -11.28
C LEU A 193 -3.52 16.73 -10.61
N PHE A 194 -2.79 16.35 -9.57
CA PHE A 194 -1.85 17.25 -8.90
C PHE A 194 -0.67 17.63 -9.80
N ALA A 195 -0.11 16.68 -10.53
CA ALA A 195 0.96 16.96 -11.49
C ALA A 195 0.50 17.93 -12.59
N ALA A 196 -0.72 17.76 -13.13
CA ALA A 196 -1.31 18.68 -14.10
C ALA A 196 -1.56 20.09 -13.53
N ARG A 197 -1.52 20.26 -12.21
CA ARG A 197 -1.63 21.56 -11.52
C ARG A 197 -0.26 22.11 -11.08
N GLY A 198 0.82 21.50 -11.52
CA GLY A 198 2.18 21.96 -11.27
C GLY A 198 2.79 21.48 -9.94
N TYR A 199 2.18 20.50 -9.27
CA TYR A 199 2.71 19.91 -8.04
C TYR A 199 3.54 18.66 -8.33
N ALA A 200 4.64 18.48 -7.63
CA ALA A 200 5.22 17.17 -7.45
C ALA A 200 4.42 16.39 -6.37
N VAL A 201 4.31 15.08 -6.53
CA VAL A 201 3.71 14.19 -5.54
C VAL A 201 4.74 13.16 -5.12
N VAL A 202 5.09 13.12 -3.85
CA VAL A 202 5.93 12.10 -3.25
C VAL A 202 5.06 11.18 -2.38
N ALA A 203 5.17 9.88 -2.59
CA ALA A 203 4.35 8.87 -1.94
C ALA A 203 5.21 7.68 -1.54
N ALA A 204 5.50 7.53 -0.25
CA ALA A 204 6.31 6.44 0.28
C ALA A 204 5.46 5.27 0.76
N ASN A 205 6.06 4.10 0.83
CA ASN A 205 5.56 2.93 1.56
C ASN A 205 6.35 2.82 2.87
N PRO A 206 5.93 3.52 3.95
CA PRO A 206 6.62 3.47 5.22
C PRO A 206 6.50 2.09 5.87
N ARG A 207 7.28 1.82 6.92
CA ARG A 207 7.06 0.68 7.81
C ARG A 207 5.60 0.64 8.25
N GLY A 208 5.03 -0.55 8.35
CA GLY A 208 3.58 -0.76 8.42
C GLY A 208 2.98 -1.22 7.10
N SER A 209 3.59 -0.86 5.94
CA SER A 209 3.08 -1.23 4.62
C SER A 209 3.17 -2.73 4.35
N SER A 210 2.26 -3.22 3.48
CA SER A 210 2.32 -4.57 2.91
C SER A 210 3.32 -4.66 1.75
N GLY A 211 3.65 -5.89 1.33
CA GLY A 211 4.51 -6.14 0.18
C GLY A 211 6.01 -6.14 0.47
N TYR A 212 6.42 -5.86 1.72
CA TYR A 212 7.83 -5.81 2.15
C TYR A 212 8.17 -6.86 3.22
N GLY A 213 7.26 -7.77 3.49
CA GLY A 213 7.40 -8.83 4.50
C GLY A 213 6.76 -8.49 5.84
N PHE A 214 6.57 -9.54 6.66
CA PHE A 214 5.87 -9.43 7.94
C PHE A 214 6.62 -8.53 8.94
N ALA A 215 7.94 -8.66 9.01
CA ALA A 215 8.74 -7.85 9.92
C ALA A 215 8.61 -6.34 9.62
N PHE A 216 8.56 -5.96 8.32
CA PHE A 216 8.37 -4.59 7.89
C PHE A 216 6.97 -4.07 8.23
N SER A 217 5.93 -4.88 7.95
CA SER A 217 4.55 -4.50 8.31
C SER A 217 4.38 -4.32 9.82
N ARG A 218 4.97 -5.22 10.63
CA ARG A 218 4.83 -5.21 12.08
C ARG A 218 5.78 -4.25 12.81
N ALA A 219 6.69 -3.59 12.08
CA ALA A 219 7.73 -2.73 12.68
C ALA A 219 7.17 -1.53 13.46
N ILE A 220 5.92 -1.15 13.20
CA ILE A 220 5.21 -0.05 13.89
C ILE A 220 4.25 -0.54 14.99
N TRP A 221 4.33 -1.79 15.40
CA TRP A 221 3.51 -2.33 16.49
C TRP A 221 3.67 -1.51 17.76
N ALA A 222 2.56 -0.95 18.26
CA ALA A 222 2.52 -0.05 19.42
C ALA A 222 3.54 1.11 19.35
N ASP A 223 3.85 1.58 18.10
CA ASP A 223 4.87 2.59 17.83
C ASP A 223 4.47 3.55 16.69
N TRP A 224 3.17 3.67 16.42
CA TRP A 224 2.65 4.53 15.35
C TRP A 224 3.09 5.98 15.51
N GLY A 225 3.46 6.60 14.41
CA GLY A 225 3.92 7.98 14.38
C GLY A 225 5.40 8.15 14.75
N ASN A 226 6.18 7.09 14.89
CA ASN A 226 7.62 7.16 15.13
C ASN A 226 8.42 6.68 13.91
N LYS A 227 8.61 5.38 13.74
CA LYS A 227 9.36 4.84 12.59
C LYS A 227 8.73 5.17 11.24
N ASP A 228 7.43 5.06 11.15
CA ASP A 228 6.64 5.43 9.97
C ASP A 228 6.70 6.94 9.67
N PHE A 229 6.78 7.79 10.71
CA PHE A 229 7.06 9.21 10.56
C PHE A 229 8.47 9.44 9.97
N ASP A 230 9.50 8.82 10.52
CA ASP A 230 10.87 8.94 10.02
C ASP A 230 10.96 8.50 8.55
N ASP A 231 10.24 7.44 8.19
CA ASP A 231 10.20 6.91 6.82
C ASP A 231 9.60 7.90 5.81
N VAL A 232 8.47 8.51 6.15
CA VAL A 232 7.85 9.49 5.24
C VAL A 232 8.63 10.79 5.19
N MET A 233 9.31 11.17 6.27
CA MET A 233 10.19 12.35 6.28
C MET A 233 11.45 12.11 5.45
N ALA A 234 12.04 10.91 5.46
CA ALA A 234 13.14 10.56 4.58
C ALA A 234 12.77 10.71 3.09
N ALA A 235 11.53 10.37 2.71
CA ALA A 235 11.07 10.60 1.35
C ALA A 235 10.92 12.09 1.00
N VAL A 236 10.52 12.93 1.96
CA VAL A 236 10.48 14.39 1.78
C VAL A 236 11.90 14.96 1.66
N ASP A 237 12.82 14.51 2.50
CA ASP A 237 14.22 14.96 2.46
C ASP A 237 14.85 14.58 1.12
N TYR A 238 14.62 13.40 0.62
CA TYR A 238 15.10 12.95 -0.70
C TYR A 238 14.69 13.90 -1.83
N VAL A 239 13.43 14.32 -1.89
CA VAL A 239 12.97 15.19 -2.98
C VAL A 239 13.48 16.63 -2.83
N ILE A 240 13.80 17.08 -1.61
CA ILE A 240 14.45 18.39 -1.36
C ILE A 240 15.93 18.34 -1.73
N GLU A 241 16.66 17.33 -1.27
CA GLU A 241 18.09 17.15 -1.52
C GLU A 241 18.42 16.97 -3.01
N ASN A 242 17.44 16.49 -3.79
CA ASN A 242 17.57 16.36 -5.25
C ASN A 242 16.99 17.55 -6.04
N ASP A 243 16.78 18.71 -5.40
CA ASP A 243 16.25 19.94 -6.00
C ASP A 243 14.89 19.78 -6.72
N ILE A 244 14.09 18.77 -6.32
CA ILE A 244 12.76 18.50 -6.88
C ILE A 244 11.70 19.30 -6.12
N ALA A 245 11.75 19.28 -4.79
CA ALA A 245 10.79 19.96 -3.93
C ALA A 245 11.31 21.31 -3.42
N ASP A 246 10.44 22.31 -3.43
CA ASP A 246 10.66 23.57 -2.73
C ASP A 246 10.34 23.36 -1.24
N PRO A 247 11.31 23.49 -0.34
CA PRO A 247 11.10 23.28 1.10
C PRO A 247 10.10 24.25 1.73
N ASP A 248 9.86 25.41 1.10
CA ASP A 248 8.92 26.42 1.57
C ASP A 248 7.49 26.21 1.00
N ARG A 249 7.28 25.22 0.14
CA ARG A 249 5.99 24.92 -0.50
C ARG A 249 5.60 23.45 -0.39
N LEU A 250 5.64 22.91 0.82
CA LEU A 250 5.27 21.53 1.10
C LEU A 250 3.85 21.42 1.61
N GLY A 251 3.10 20.43 1.13
CA GLY A 251 1.82 20.03 1.68
C GLY A 251 1.84 18.55 2.08
N VAL A 252 1.01 18.15 3.04
CA VAL A 252 0.88 16.75 3.47
C VAL A 252 -0.58 16.34 3.57
N GLY A 253 -0.87 15.08 3.25
CA GLY A 253 -2.22 14.59 3.48
C GLY A 253 -2.39 13.11 3.19
N GLY A 254 -3.39 12.54 3.86
CA GLY A 254 -3.76 11.15 3.73
C GLY A 254 -5.18 10.87 4.21
N TRP A 255 -5.59 9.63 4.02
CA TRP A 255 -6.91 9.12 4.39
C TRP A 255 -6.76 7.88 5.27
N SER A 256 -7.66 7.71 6.26
CA SER A 256 -7.61 6.59 7.22
C SER A 256 -6.27 6.60 7.98
N TYR A 257 -5.52 5.51 8.03
CA TYR A 257 -4.16 5.52 8.60
C TYR A 257 -3.28 6.63 8.00
N GLY A 258 -3.42 6.94 6.70
CA GLY A 258 -2.71 8.08 6.09
C GLY A 258 -3.10 9.44 6.70
N GLY A 259 -4.35 9.59 7.15
CA GLY A 259 -4.80 10.74 7.93
C GLY A 259 -4.20 10.72 9.35
N ILE A 260 -4.16 9.55 9.99
CA ILE A 260 -3.54 9.36 11.30
C ILE A 260 -2.06 9.77 11.26
N LEU A 261 -1.29 9.25 10.28
CA LEU A 261 0.12 9.60 10.14
C LEU A 261 0.31 11.08 9.75
N THR A 262 -0.63 11.67 8.99
CA THR A 262 -0.65 13.13 8.75
C THR A 262 -0.75 13.90 10.06
N ASN A 263 -1.59 13.48 11.01
CA ASN A 263 -1.70 14.13 12.31
C ASN A 263 -0.40 14.03 13.12
N TYR A 264 0.28 12.89 13.09
CA TYR A 264 1.62 12.79 13.70
C TYR A 264 2.63 13.72 13.02
N VAL A 265 2.61 13.80 11.70
CA VAL A 265 3.52 14.70 10.95
C VAL A 265 3.36 16.14 11.42
N ILE A 266 2.12 16.67 11.41
CA ILE A 266 1.89 18.08 11.77
C ILE A 266 2.05 18.40 13.26
N THR A 267 2.03 17.40 14.14
CA THR A 267 2.37 17.59 15.57
C THR A 267 3.87 17.56 15.82
N LYS A 268 4.67 16.94 14.93
CA LYS A 268 6.11 16.75 15.09
C LYS A 268 6.96 17.75 14.31
N THR A 269 6.42 18.35 13.23
CA THR A 269 7.17 19.28 12.40
C THR A 269 6.30 20.40 11.83
N GLY A 270 6.86 21.60 11.70
CA GLY A 270 6.24 22.75 11.04
C GLY A 270 6.65 22.94 9.58
N ARG A 271 7.24 21.93 8.92
CA ARG A 271 7.74 22.04 7.53
C ARG A 271 6.64 22.22 6.48
N PHE A 272 5.41 21.82 6.79
CA PHE A 272 4.31 21.82 5.83
C PHE A 272 3.47 23.10 5.94
N GLN A 273 3.16 23.69 4.79
CA GLN A 273 2.37 24.93 4.67
C GLN A 273 0.87 24.67 4.71
N ALA A 274 0.45 23.44 4.40
CA ALA A 274 -0.94 22.98 4.48
C ALA A 274 -1.02 21.49 4.71
N ALA A 275 -2.08 21.05 5.39
CA ALA A 275 -2.35 19.63 5.62
C ALA A 275 -3.82 19.28 5.35
N ILE A 276 -4.05 18.05 4.91
CA ILE A 276 -5.40 17.45 4.80
C ILE A 276 -5.39 16.12 5.52
N THR A 277 -6.15 16.01 6.61
CA THR A 277 -6.34 14.77 7.34
C THR A 277 -7.76 14.27 7.15
N GLY A 278 -7.93 13.07 6.59
CA GLY A 278 -9.24 12.51 6.27
C GLY A 278 -9.51 11.20 6.99
N ALA A 279 -10.75 11.01 7.50
CA ALA A 279 -11.21 9.80 8.19
C ALA A 279 -10.18 9.25 9.18
N SER A 280 -9.60 10.12 9.99
CA SER A 280 -8.48 9.83 10.87
C SER A 280 -8.89 9.78 12.33
N GLU A 281 -8.17 9.00 13.10
CA GLU A 281 -8.25 8.93 14.55
C GLU A 281 -7.10 9.71 15.17
N VAL A 282 -7.38 10.43 16.25
CA VAL A 282 -6.40 11.30 16.91
C VAL A 282 -6.30 11.05 18.43
N ASN A 283 -7.33 10.41 19.02
CA ASN A 283 -7.41 10.14 20.46
C ASN A 283 -7.88 8.70 20.69
N TYR A 284 -6.93 7.79 20.84
CA TYR A 284 -7.22 6.36 20.98
C TYR A 284 -8.01 6.01 22.22
N LEU A 285 -7.87 6.79 23.32
CA LEU A 285 -8.72 6.61 24.50
C LEU A 285 -10.19 6.89 24.21
N SER A 286 -10.47 7.90 23.35
CA SER A 286 -11.85 8.21 22.93
C SER A 286 -12.40 7.17 21.96
N ASN A 287 -11.53 6.56 21.12
CA ASN A 287 -11.93 5.54 20.15
C ASN A 287 -12.26 4.21 20.85
N TYR A 288 -11.60 3.92 21.96
CA TYR A 288 -11.83 2.68 22.69
C TYR A 288 -13.30 2.54 23.10
N GLY A 289 -13.95 1.47 22.58
CA GLY A 289 -15.36 1.18 22.83
C GLY A 289 -16.35 1.98 21.99
N THR A 290 -15.89 2.89 21.11
CA THR A 290 -16.76 3.65 20.20
C THR A 290 -16.60 3.25 18.74
N ASP A 291 -15.43 2.72 18.35
CA ASP A 291 -15.18 2.15 17.04
C ASP A 291 -15.31 0.62 17.05
N HIS A 292 -15.10 -0.01 15.89
CA HIS A 292 -15.14 -1.47 15.74
C HIS A 292 -13.76 -2.14 15.86
N TYR A 293 -12.70 -1.38 16.18
CA TYR A 293 -11.31 -1.88 16.30
C TYR A 293 -10.89 -2.17 17.74
N GLN A 294 -11.81 -2.15 18.71
CA GLN A 294 -11.50 -2.34 20.12
C GLN A 294 -10.59 -3.54 20.39
N ARG A 295 -10.89 -4.70 19.76
CA ARG A 295 -10.09 -5.91 19.94
C ARG A 295 -8.65 -5.75 19.42
N GLN A 296 -8.50 -5.03 18.32
CA GLN A 296 -7.18 -4.75 17.74
C GLN A 296 -6.39 -3.80 18.65
N TRP A 297 -7.04 -2.75 19.15
CA TRP A 297 -6.42 -1.84 20.11
C TRP A 297 -5.98 -2.55 21.39
N GLU A 298 -6.83 -3.42 21.95
CA GLU A 298 -6.47 -4.21 23.13
C GLU A 298 -5.28 -5.15 22.86
N ALA A 299 -5.24 -5.78 21.70
CA ALA A 299 -4.15 -6.68 21.33
C ALA A 299 -2.82 -5.93 21.14
N GLU A 300 -2.86 -4.73 20.57
CA GLU A 300 -1.68 -3.93 20.25
C GLU A 300 -1.22 -3.06 21.42
N LEU A 301 -2.14 -2.38 22.11
CA LEU A 301 -1.82 -1.41 23.16
C LEU A 301 -2.09 -1.92 24.58
N GLY A 302 -2.76 -3.06 24.72
CA GLY A 302 -3.27 -3.55 26.00
C GLY A 302 -4.51 -2.77 26.46
N LEU A 303 -5.01 -3.06 27.65
CA LEU A 303 -6.19 -2.37 28.21
C LEU A 303 -5.87 -0.93 28.60
N PRO A 304 -6.72 0.05 28.24
CA PRO A 304 -6.42 1.48 28.48
C PRO A 304 -6.13 1.81 29.94
N TRP A 305 -6.83 1.20 30.88
CA TRP A 305 -6.64 1.44 32.32
C TRP A 305 -5.41 0.74 32.92
N GLN A 306 -4.77 -0.16 32.17
CA GLN A 306 -3.50 -0.80 32.55
C GLN A 306 -2.30 -0.14 31.87
N ASN A 307 -2.48 0.46 30.69
CA ASN A 307 -1.45 1.06 29.85
C ASN A 307 -1.76 2.50 29.46
N THR A 308 -2.41 3.27 30.34
CA THR A 308 -2.92 4.63 30.03
C THR A 308 -1.85 5.54 29.42
N GLU A 309 -0.61 5.48 29.93
CA GLU A 309 0.51 6.29 29.44
C GLU A 309 0.82 6.02 27.96
N LEU A 310 0.81 4.74 27.55
CA LEU A 310 1.03 4.37 26.14
C LEU A 310 -0.08 4.90 25.24
N TRP A 311 -1.35 4.76 25.66
CA TRP A 311 -2.51 5.27 24.92
C TRP A 311 -2.46 6.78 24.73
N ILE A 312 -2.07 7.53 25.77
CA ILE A 312 -1.87 8.99 25.71
C ILE A 312 -0.69 9.32 24.80
N HIS A 313 0.45 8.64 24.97
CA HIS A 313 1.66 8.88 24.20
C HIS A 313 1.44 8.70 22.70
N LEU A 314 0.70 7.67 22.31
CA LEU A 314 0.41 7.37 20.90
C LEU A 314 -0.77 8.17 20.34
N SER A 315 -1.47 8.97 21.12
CA SER A 315 -2.59 9.80 20.65
C SER A 315 -2.10 11.20 20.23
N PRO A 316 -2.10 11.57 18.93
CA PRO A 316 -1.69 12.91 18.48
C PRO A 316 -2.45 14.04 19.13
N PHE A 317 -3.69 13.78 19.59
CA PHE A 317 -4.53 14.74 20.29
C PHE A 317 -3.85 15.42 21.47
N PHE A 318 -3.04 14.69 22.23
CA PHE A 318 -2.33 15.25 23.41
C PHE A 318 -1.11 16.10 23.03
N GLN A 319 -0.89 16.35 21.74
CA GLN A 319 0.16 17.22 21.21
C GLN A 319 -0.42 18.29 20.26
N VAL A 320 -1.73 18.49 20.27
CA VAL A 320 -2.43 19.38 19.32
C VAL A 320 -1.96 20.83 19.40
N GLU A 321 -1.50 21.28 20.57
CA GLU A 321 -0.97 22.62 20.78
C GLU A 321 0.32 22.90 19.98
N LYS A 322 1.00 21.87 19.49
CA LYS A 322 2.19 22.02 18.64
C LYS A 322 1.87 22.26 17.18
N ILE A 323 0.62 22.07 16.76
CA ILE A 323 0.22 22.21 15.36
C ILE A 323 0.18 23.70 14.99
N THR A 324 1.02 24.07 14.02
CA THR A 324 1.03 25.40 13.39
C THR A 324 0.56 25.34 11.93
N THR A 325 0.54 24.15 11.34
CA THR A 325 0.15 23.94 9.95
C THR A 325 -1.36 24.12 9.77
N PRO A 326 -1.83 25.01 8.87
CA PRO A 326 -3.24 25.11 8.49
C PRO A 326 -3.75 23.75 8.00
N THR A 327 -4.80 23.23 8.62
CA THR A 327 -5.24 21.84 8.41
C THR A 327 -6.72 21.76 8.07
N LEU A 328 -7.04 21.10 6.93
CA LEU A 328 -8.40 20.69 6.61
C LEU A 328 -8.66 19.30 7.21
N VAL A 329 -9.68 19.20 8.03
CA VAL A 329 -10.16 17.93 8.60
C VAL A 329 -11.38 17.47 7.81
N MET A 330 -11.35 16.24 7.33
CA MET A 330 -12.41 15.60 6.57
C MET A 330 -12.88 14.33 7.27
N VAL A 331 -14.20 14.16 7.41
CA VAL A 331 -14.85 13.01 8.03
C VAL A 331 -15.90 12.40 7.11
#